data_ff341bb70301233994381c5284d8b2c4
#
_entry.id   ff341bb70301233994381c5284d8b2c4
#
_cell.length_a   1.000
_cell.length_b   1.000
_cell.length_c   1.000
_cell.angle_alpha   90.00
_cell.angle_beta   90.00
_cell.angle_gamma   90.00
#
_symmetry.space_group_name_H-M   'P 1'
#
loop_
_entity.id
_entity.type
_entity.pdbx_description
1 polymer ?
#
loop_
_entity_poly.entity_id
_entity_poly.type
_entity_poly.pdbx_seq_one_letter_code
_entity_poly.pdbx_strand_id
1 'polypeptide(L)'
;KDLQGVLQSKNLYGDIPDQGMEQTDISAGLSWDLDLWGKNRAAYNAALGQSRAQALEYEAARQGVITQIVGLHANISALQSRQAILRQMIALQTTLKQRWLERERAGLQPVQNSVQTDIMIAQLEQLSAGLNAQHEVLRAQLAALVGLTPQQLPPISASSTWATLHLPNHLSTNILGSRPDIAAAREYITAASEQVKSARAEFYPDLNLSLFTGLQIIGLDDILRFSGKNMGIRPAITLPLFSSVQLNAKLRIQQAQLDTAIAQYNKTVFEAISDAAQQLAQQRQMQAQVSQQARIVKNQQKLAELARQRYQAGMTPQMETLGLQAAALSAQDALYANYAARRLQEARLANSLGIEFSAIVDSQ
;
A
#
# COMPACT_ATOMS: atom_id res chain seq x y z
N LYS A 1 -23.12 -32.36 -9.35
CA LYS A 1 -24.32 -32.95 -10.05
C LYS A 1 -23.87 -33.41 -11.41
N ASP A 2 -23.34 -34.62 -11.50
CA ASP A 2 -23.04 -35.24 -12.79
C ASP A 2 -24.16 -36.21 -13.13
N LEU A 3 -24.99 -35.80 -14.05
CA LEU A 3 -25.91 -36.63 -14.79
C LEU A 3 -25.14 -37.23 -15.97
N GLN A 4 -24.52 -38.42 -15.78
CA GLN A 4 -23.99 -39.16 -16.90
C GLN A 4 -25.09 -40.03 -17.50
N GLY A 5 -25.42 -39.71 -18.76
CA GLY A 5 -26.38 -40.44 -19.53
C GLY A 5 -25.82 -41.74 -20.06
N VAL A 6 -26.66 -42.70 -20.02
CA VAL A 6 -26.86 -43.91 -20.84
C VAL A 6 -25.68 -44.33 -21.72
N LEU A 7 -25.02 -45.41 -21.36
CA LEU A 7 -24.20 -46.23 -22.25
C LEU A 7 -25.07 -47.40 -22.78
N GLN A 8 -25.32 -47.44 -24.09
CA GLN A 8 -25.84 -48.59 -24.77
C GLN A 8 -24.82 -49.74 -24.71
N SER A 9 -25.10 -50.81 -24.02
CA SER A 9 -24.37 -52.05 -24.14
C SER A 9 -24.96 -52.88 -25.28
N LYS A 10 -24.16 -53.13 -26.35
CA LYS A 10 -24.51 -54.02 -27.42
C LYS A 10 -24.37 -55.48 -26.95
N ASN A 11 -25.49 -56.23 -26.91
CA ASN A 11 -25.51 -57.60 -26.44
C ASN A 11 -24.73 -58.57 -27.35
N LEU A 12 -23.98 -59.45 -26.70
CA LEU A 12 -23.17 -60.49 -27.35
C LEU A 12 -23.87 -61.87 -27.40
N TYR A 13 -25.10 -62.06 -26.89
CA TYR A 13 -25.81 -63.33 -26.90
C TYR A 13 -27.31 -63.15 -27.10
N GLY A 14 -27.81 -63.67 -28.23
CA GLY A 14 -29.18 -64.14 -28.47
C GLY A 14 -30.31 -63.14 -28.55
N ASP A 15 -31.28 -63.40 -29.41
CA ASP A 15 -32.47 -62.62 -29.67
C ASP A 15 -33.10 -61.98 -28.43
N ILE A 16 -32.90 -60.70 -28.22
CA ILE A 16 -33.66 -59.90 -27.31
C ILE A 16 -34.66 -59.11 -28.13
N PRO A 17 -35.93 -59.07 -27.70
CA PRO A 17 -36.96 -58.28 -28.38
C PRO A 17 -36.56 -56.81 -28.46
N ASP A 18 -36.84 -56.18 -29.56
CA ASP A 18 -36.49 -54.80 -29.99
C ASP A 18 -37.19 -53.69 -29.15
N GLN A 19 -37.37 -53.92 -27.84
CA GLN A 19 -37.85 -52.95 -26.89
C GLN A 19 -36.63 -52.50 -26.07
N GLY A 20 -36.10 -51.32 -26.36
CA GLY A 20 -35.03 -50.70 -25.58
C GLY A 20 -35.43 -50.68 -24.08
N MET A 21 -34.69 -51.38 -23.22
CA MET A 21 -34.88 -51.28 -21.76
C MET A 21 -34.24 -49.96 -21.31
N GLU A 22 -35.05 -49.03 -20.88
CA GLU A 22 -34.62 -47.81 -20.22
C GLU A 22 -34.17 -48.16 -18.80
N GLN A 23 -32.86 -48.01 -18.50
CA GLN A 23 -32.31 -48.15 -17.17
C GLN A 23 -31.96 -46.74 -16.63
N THR A 24 -32.51 -46.40 -15.51
CA THR A 24 -32.22 -45.15 -14.79
C THR A 24 -31.52 -45.50 -13.48
N ASP A 25 -30.30 -44.98 -13.33
CA ASP A 25 -29.51 -45.12 -12.10
C ASP A 25 -29.50 -43.77 -11.36
N ILE A 26 -30.01 -43.77 -10.13
CA ILE A 26 -29.90 -42.64 -9.21
C ILE A 26 -28.99 -43.09 -8.09
N SER A 27 -27.80 -42.47 -7.97
CA SER A 27 -26.84 -42.83 -6.91
C SER A 27 -26.38 -41.60 -6.16
N ALA A 28 -26.20 -41.77 -4.84
CA ALA A 28 -25.51 -40.83 -3.98
C ALA A 28 -24.26 -41.51 -3.41
N GLY A 29 -23.13 -40.84 -3.46
CA GLY A 29 -21.86 -41.37 -2.94
C GLY A 29 -21.15 -40.38 -2.03
N LEU A 30 -20.56 -40.90 -0.97
CA LEU A 30 -19.68 -40.21 -0.07
C LEU A 30 -18.30 -40.86 -0.19
N SER A 31 -17.27 -40.06 -0.49
CA SER A 31 -15.89 -40.55 -0.54
C SER A 31 -15.09 -39.86 0.57
N TRP A 32 -14.33 -40.66 1.32
CA TRP A 32 -13.49 -40.19 2.41
C TRP A 32 -12.08 -40.74 2.27
N ASP A 33 -11.11 -39.82 2.06
CA ASP A 33 -9.69 -40.15 2.09
C ASP A 33 -9.20 -40.22 3.53
N LEU A 34 -8.72 -41.41 3.93
CA LEU A 34 -8.08 -41.62 5.21
C LEU A 34 -6.66 -41.07 5.12
N ASP A 35 -6.47 -39.79 5.44
CA ASP A 35 -5.20 -39.07 5.32
C ASP A 35 -4.14 -39.55 6.34
N LEU A 36 -3.74 -40.83 6.26
CA LEU A 36 -2.84 -41.47 7.22
C LEU A 36 -1.44 -40.88 7.23
N TRP A 37 -1.01 -40.39 6.07
CA TRP A 37 0.33 -39.83 5.88
C TRP A 37 0.35 -38.30 5.89
N GLY A 38 -0.79 -37.67 6.09
CA GLY A 38 -0.91 -36.23 6.19
C GLY A 38 -0.81 -35.47 4.87
N LYS A 39 -1.03 -36.11 3.73
CA LYS A 39 -1.02 -35.49 2.39
C LYS A 39 -1.99 -34.31 2.33
N ASN A 40 -3.26 -34.58 2.63
CA ASN A 40 -4.33 -33.58 2.56
C ASN A 40 -4.19 -32.53 3.67
N ARG A 41 -3.77 -32.95 4.89
CA ARG A 41 -3.49 -32.03 5.99
C ARG A 41 -2.34 -31.06 5.62
N ALA A 42 -1.26 -31.56 5.03
CA ALA A 42 -0.15 -30.72 4.58
C ALA A 42 -0.58 -29.76 3.45
N ALA A 43 -1.36 -30.23 2.47
CA ALA A 43 -1.92 -29.38 1.43
C ALA A 43 -2.84 -28.28 2.00
N TYR A 44 -3.67 -28.63 2.99
CA TYR A 44 -4.52 -27.66 3.71
C TYR A 44 -3.67 -26.62 4.45
N ASN A 45 -2.64 -27.05 5.20
CA ASN A 45 -1.73 -26.15 5.91
C ASN A 45 -0.98 -25.22 4.94
N ALA A 46 -0.60 -25.72 3.79
CA ALA A 46 0.01 -24.89 2.75
C ALA A 46 -0.93 -23.81 2.23
N ALA A 47 -2.18 -24.16 1.94
CA ALA A 47 -3.20 -23.20 1.54
C ALA A 47 -3.49 -22.16 2.63
N LEU A 48 -3.54 -22.60 3.89
CA LEU A 48 -3.70 -21.71 5.04
C LEU A 48 -2.52 -20.75 5.19
N GLY A 49 -1.28 -21.24 5.03
CA GLY A 49 -0.07 -20.42 5.02
C GLY A 49 -0.09 -19.37 3.90
N GLN A 50 -0.48 -19.75 2.69
CA GLN A 50 -0.67 -18.80 1.58
C GLN A 50 -1.72 -17.72 1.89
N SER A 51 -2.87 -18.11 2.47
CA SER A 51 -3.92 -17.16 2.87
C SER A 51 -3.42 -16.18 3.93
N ARG A 52 -2.65 -16.65 4.92
CA ARG A 52 -2.02 -15.78 5.93
C ARG A 52 -1.00 -14.82 5.31
N ALA A 53 -0.19 -15.31 4.37
CA ALA A 53 0.77 -14.46 3.66
C ALA A 53 0.05 -13.33 2.90
N GLN A 54 -1.03 -13.64 2.18
CA GLN A 54 -1.84 -12.63 1.48
C GLN A 54 -2.48 -11.61 2.43
N ALA A 55 -2.93 -12.03 3.62
CA ALA A 55 -3.44 -11.12 4.64
C ALA A 55 -2.35 -10.15 5.13
N LEU A 56 -1.12 -10.63 5.29
CA LEU A 56 0.03 -9.80 5.67
C LEU A 56 0.48 -8.86 4.53
N GLU A 57 0.41 -9.30 3.28
CA GLU A 57 0.64 -8.44 2.10
C GLU A 57 -0.41 -7.31 2.01
N TYR A 58 -1.66 -7.62 2.34
CA TYR A 58 -2.70 -6.59 2.45
C TYR A 58 -2.34 -5.53 3.49
N GLU A 59 -1.86 -5.94 4.68
CA GLU A 59 -1.42 -5.00 5.71
C GLU A 59 -0.20 -4.16 5.27
N ALA A 60 0.74 -4.75 4.54
CA ALA A 60 1.86 -4.01 3.94
C ALA A 60 1.37 -2.96 2.94
N ALA A 61 0.44 -3.34 2.06
CA ALA A 61 -0.16 -2.42 1.09
C ALA A 61 -0.96 -1.31 1.78
N ARG A 62 -1.73 -1.63 2.82
CA ARG A 62 -2.47 -0.68 3.66
C ARG A 62 -1.55 0.37 4.28
N GLN A 63 -0.43 -0.05 4.86
CA GLN A 63 0.58 0.88 5.42
C GLN A 63 1.19 1.78 4.35
N GLY A 64 1.42 1.26 3.14
CA GLY A 64 1.86 2.05 1.98
C GLY A 64 0.85 3.13 1.58
N VAL A 65 -0.44 2.79 1.55
CA VAL A 65 -1.53 3.75 1.27
C VAL A 65 -1.62 4.82 2.37
N ILE A 66 -1.54 4.44 3.64
CA ILE A 66 -1.52 5.40 4.77
C ILE A 66 -0.36 6.38 4.62
N THR A 67 0.83 5.89 4.28
CA THR A 67 2.01 6.75 4.04
C THR A 67 1.76 7.77 2.92
N GLN A 68 1.11 7.36 1.83
CA GLN A 68 0.74 8.25 0.73
C GLN A 68 -0.30 9.30 1.17
N ILE A 69 -1.33 8.88 1.91
CA ILE A 69 -2.37 9.79 2.44
C ILE A 69 -1.74 10.84 3.34
N VAL A 70 -0.86 10.45 4.26
CA VAL A 70 -0.15 11.38 5.16
C VAL A 70 0.69 12.38 4.35
N GLY A 71 1.40 11.91 3.33
CA GLY A 71 2.20 12.77 2.45
C GLY A 71 1.36 13.78 1.67
N LEU A 72 0.25 13.33 1.08
CA LEU A 72 -0.68 14.20 0.35
C LEU A 72 -1.33 15.23 1.27
N HIS A 73 -1.82 14.80 2.43
CA HIS A 73 -2.40 15.69 3.44
C HIS A 73 -1.40 16.76 3.88
N ALA A 74 -0.16 16.36 4.17
CA ALA A 74 0.91 17.27 4.55
C ALA A 74 1.21 18.31 3.46
N ASN A 75 1.31 17.87 2.21
CA ASN A 75 1.56 18.76 1.09
C ASN A 75 0.40 19.75 0.85
N ILE A 76 -0.86 19.29 0.90
CA ILE A 76 -2.04 20.15 0.75
C ILE A 76 -2.06 21.22 1.84
N SER A 77 -1.85 20.84 3.10
CA SER A 77 -1.81 21.78 4.22
C SER A 77 -0.67 22.81 4.09
N ALA A 78 0.52 22.38 3.66
CA ALA A 78 1.64 23.29 3.41
C ALA A 78 1.37 24.24 2.24
N LEU A 79 0.74 23.76 1.15
CA LEU A 79 0.37 24.61 0.01
C LEU A 79 -0.57 25.75 0.41
N GLN A 80 -1.53 25.47 1.28
CA GLN A 80 -2.43 26.53 1.79
C GLN A 80 -1.67 27.59 2.59
N SER A 81 -0.73 27.17 3.44
CA SER A 81 0.13 28.09 4.20
C SER A 81 1.01 28.91 3.27
N ARG A 82 1.59 28.29 2.24
CA ARG A 82 2.41 28.95 1.21
C ARG A 82 1.61 29.94 0.37
N GLN A 83 0.37 29.61 -0.02
CA GLN A 83 -0.54 30.53 -0.70
C GLN A 83 -0.84 31.77 0.13
N ALA A 84 -1.02 31.62 1.46
CA ALA A 84 -1.21 32.74 2.35
C ALA A 84 0.02 33.67 2.38
N ILE A 85 1.21 33.11 2.41
CA ILE A 85 2.49 33.85 2.34
C ILE A 85 2.64 34.57 0.99
N LEU A 86 2.36 33.88 -0.12
CA LEU A 86 2.43 34.50 -1.45
C LEU A 86 1.50 35.69 -1.58
N ARG A 87 0.28 35.61 -1.06
CA ARG A 87 -0.63 36.76 -1.03
C ARG A 87 -0.03 37.95 -0.26
N GLN A 88 0.63 37.69 0.88
CA GLN A 88 1.34 38.74 1.62
C GLN A 88 2.52 39.32 0.83
N MET A 89 3.29 38.48 0.13
CA MET A 89 4.41 38.93 -0.72
C MET A 89 3.90 39.81 -1.88
N ILE A 90 2.81 39.43 -2.55
CA ILE A 90 2.22 40.23 -3.63
C ILE A 90 1.74 41.59 -3.10
N ALA A 91 1.04 41.61 -1.96
CA ALA A 91 0.60 42.86 -1.32
C ALA A 91 1.78 43.76 -0.95
N LEU A 92 2.86 43.18 -0.43
CA LEU A 92 4.09 43.89 -0.09
C LEU A 92 4.75 44.50 -1.34
N GLN A 93 4.90 43.72 -2.42
CA GLN A 93 5.44 44.20 -3.68
C GLN A 93 4.57 45.26 -4.36
N THR A 94 3.27 45.12 -4.26
CA THR A 94 2.31 46.17 -4.73
C THR A 94 2.52 47.49 -4.00
N THR A 95 2.70 47.43 -2.67
CA THR A 95 3.03 48.60 -1.86
C THR A 95 4.37 49.21 -2.28
N LEU A 96 5.39 48.40 -2.51
CA LEU A 96 6.69 48.85 -2.98
C LEU A 96 6.61 49.51 -4.36
N LYS A 97 5.85 48.93 -5.31
CA LYS A 97 5.59 49.52 -6.63
C LYS A 97 4.96 50.92 -6.52
N GLN A 98 3.95 51.08 -5.65
CA GLN A 98 3.33 52.37 -5.43
C GLN A 98 4.32 53.44 -4.93
N ARG A 99 5.23 53.06 -4.02
CA ARG A 99 6.28 53.98 -3.53
C ARG A 99 7.29 54.34 -4.59
N TRP A 100 7.63 53.41 -5.49
CA TRP A 100 8.49 53.69 -6.63
C TRP A 100 7.80 54.70 -7.59
N LEU A 101 6.55 54.48 -7.94
CA LEU A 101 5.78 55.37 -8.81
C LEU A 101 5.63 56.79 -8.24
N GLU A 102 5.43 56.94 -6.93
CA GLU A 102 5.42 58.26 -6.27
C GLU A 102 6.76 58.99 -6.45
N ARG A 103 7.90 58.29 -6.28
CA ARG A 103 9.22 58.88 -6.42
C ARG A 103 9.61 59.17 -7.89
N GLU A 104 9.15 58.32 -8.80
CA GLU A 104 9.31 58.54 -10.25
C GLU A 104 8.58 59.78 -10.71
N ARG A 105 7.35 59.95 -10.28
CA ARG A 105 6.53 61.17 -10.58
C ARG A 105 7.18 62.43 -10.01
N ALA A 106 7.87 62.35 -8.90
CA ALA A 106 8.62 63.45 -8.31
C ALA A 106 10.00 63.67 -8.96
N GLY A 107 10.38 62.91 -9.98
CA GLY A 107 11.67 63.00 -10.64
C GLY A 107 12.84 62.53 -9.80
N LEU A 108 12.60 61.82 -8.70
CA LEU A 108 13.63 61.39 -7.74
C LEU A 108 14.24 60.03 -8.05
N GLN A 109 13.65 59.27 -8.99
CA GLN A 109 14.08 57.91 -9.32
C GLN A 109 13.73 57.56 -10.78
N PRO A 110 14.54 56.70 -11.45
CA PRO A 110 14.23 56.23 -12.80
C PRO A 110 13.08 55.25 -12.80
N VAL A 111 12.33 55.15 -13.91
CA VAL A 111 11.17 54.23 -14.14
C VAL A 111 11.56 52.75 -14.02
N GLN A 112 12.85 52.40 -14.11
CA GLN A 112 13.38 51.04 -14.03
C GLN A 112 12.91 50.29 -12.77
N ASN A 113 12.80 50.98 -11.63
CA ASN A 113 12.49 50.31 -10.34
C ASN A 113 11.01 49.87 -10.25
N SER A 114 10.06 50.65 -10.76
CA SER A 114 8.65 50.26 -10.81
C SER A 114 8.42 49.12 -11.80
N VAL A 115 9.07 49.13 -12.95
CA VAL A 115 9.02 48.06 -13.95
C VAL A 115 9.60 46.77 -13.39
N GLN A 116 10.74 46.82 -12.68
CA GLN A 116 11.32 45.63 -12.06
C GLN A 116 10.43 45.05 -10.96
N THR A 117 9.73 45.90 -10.19
CA THR A 117 8.78 45.43 -9.17
C THR A 117 7.53 44.80 -9.81
N ASP A 118 7.12 45.34 -10.98
CA ASP A 118 6.00 44.76 -11.75
C ASP A 118 6.32 43.35 -12.27
N ILE A 119 7.53 43.14 -12.78
CA ILE A 119 8.02 41.81 -13.16
C ILE A 119 8.00 40.85 -11.96
N MET A 120 8.42 41.30 -10.76
CA MET A 120 8.38 40.49 -9.55
C MET A 120 6.95 40.13 -9.13
N ILE A 121 5.99 41.04 -9.24
CA ILE A 121 4.58 40.78 -8.97
C ILE A 121 4.06 39.71 -9.93
N ALA A 122 4.30 39.85 -11.23
CA ALA A 122 3.89 38.87 -12.23
C ALA A 122 4.48 37.48 -11.98
N GLN A 123 5.75 37.40 -11.55
CA GLN A 123 6.39 36.14 -11.16
C GLN A 123 5.72 35.50 -9.92
N LEU A 124 5.36 36.29 -8.91
CA LEU A 124 4.65 35.81 -7.72
C LEU A 124 3.23 35.34 -8.05
N GLU A 125 2.54 36.04 -8.95
CA GLU A 125 1.22 35.65 -9.44
C GLU A 125 1.28 34.34 -10.24
N GLN A 126 2.27 34.19 -11.09
CA GLN A 126 2.53 32.92 -11.81
C GLN A 126 2.79 31.78 -10.83
N LEU A 127 3.63 32.00 -9.80
CA LEU A 127 3.88 31.01 -8.76
C LEU A 127 2.59 30.66 -7.99
N SER A 128 1.78 31.68 -7.66
CA SER A 128 0.48 31.47 -6.98
C SER A 128 -0.47 30.60 -7.81
N ALA A 129 -0.57 30.87 -9.11
CA ALA A 129 -1.38 30.06 -10.03
C ALA A 129 -0.86 28.62 -10.09
N GLY A 130 0.46 28.42 -10.12
CA GLY A 130 1.07 27.08 -10.06
C GLY A 130 0.75 26.32 -8.77
N LEU A 131 0.81 26.98 -7.60
CA LEU A 131 0.46 26.36 -6.32
C LEU A 131 -1.06 26.04 -6.24
N ASN A 132 -1.93 26.87 -6.83
CA ASN A 132 -3.35 26.58 -6.91
C ASN A 132 -3.62 25.33 -7.76
N ALA A 133 -3.02 25.22 -8.93
CA ALA A 133 -3.14 24.02 -9.77
C ALA A 133 -2.61 22.78 -9.05
N GLN A 134 -1.46 22.89 -8.39
CA GLN A 134 -0.90 21.78 -7.61
C GLN A 134 -1.82 21.36 -6.46
N HIS A 135 -2.44 22.31 -5.77
CA HIS A 135 -3.41 22.04 -4.71
C HIS A 135 -4.59 21.21 -5.23
N GLU A 136 -5.18 21.58 -6.39
CA GLU A 136 -6.28 20.83 -7.00
C GLU A 136 -5.86 19.42 -7.41
N VAL A 137 -4.67 19.25 -7.99
CA VAL A 137 -4.12 17.93 -8.34
C VAL A 137 -3.97 17.04 -7.10
N LEU A 138 -3.36 17.57 -6.04
CA LEU A 138 -3.16 16.78 -4.81
C LEU A 138 -4.48 16.44 -4.11
N ARG A 139 -5.47 17.35 -4.14
CA ARG A 139 -6.82 17.06 -3.65
C ARG A 139 -7.48 15.93 -4.44
N ALA A 140 -7.36 15.94 -5.76
CA ALA A 140 -7.91 14.87 -6.59
C ALA A 140 -7.22 13.52 -6.32
N GLN A 141 -5.90 13.51 -6.15
CA GLN A 141 -5.15 12.31 -5.78
C GLN A 141 -5.56 11.77 -4.41
N LEU A 142 -5.70 12.65 -3.40
CA LEU A 142 -6.14 12.23 -2.08
C LEU A 142 -7.57 11.70 -2.10
N ALA A 143 -8.49 12.37 -2.81
CA ALA A 143 -9.86 11.92 -2.95
C ALA A 143 -9.94 10.52 -3.58
N ALA A 144 -9.17 10.28 -4.64
CA ALA A 144 -9.10 8.96 -5.29
C ALA A 144 -8.60 7.86 -4.33
N LEU A 145 -7.59 8.14 -3.49
CA LEU A 145 -7.07 7.18 -2.50
C LEU A 145 -8.07 6.83 -1.41
N VAL A 146 -8.94 7.76 -1.02
CA VAL A 146 -9.96 7.52 0.01
C VAL A 146 -11.33 7.14 -0.57
N GLY A 147 -11.43 6.95 -1.90
CA GLY A 147 -12.66 6.53 -2.58
C GLY A 147 -13.73 7.63 -2.64
N LEU A 148 -13.35 8.90 -2.60
CA LEU A 148 -14.23 10.06 -2.67
C LEU A 148 -14.03 10.84 -3.98
N THR A 149 -14.99 11.72 -4.29
CA THR A 149 -14.75 12.77 -5.30
C THR A 149 -14.06 13.98 -4.66
N PRO A 150 -13.32 14.81 -5.43
CA PRO A 150 -12.66 16.00 -4.89
C PRO A 150 -13.59 16.97 -4.16
N GLN A 151 -14.88 17.02 -4.55
CA GLN A 151 -15.90 17.85 -3.92
C GLN A 151 -16.38 17.32 -2.57
N GLN A 152 -16.36 16.00 -2.39
CA GLN A 152 -16.75 15.34 -1.13
C GLN A 152 -15.62 15.34 -0.09
N LEU A 153 -14.39 15.61 -0.52
CA LEU A 153 -13.27 15.66 0.42
C LEU A 153 -13.44 16.86 1.37
N PRO A 154 -13.42 16.65 2.70
CA PRO A 154 -13.52 17.73 3.65
C PRO A 154 -12.40 18.76 3.46
N PRO A 155 -12.61 20.02 3.87
CA PRO A 155 -11.57 21.03 3.82
C PRO A 155 -10.40 20.61 4.74
N ILE A 156 -9.20 20.65 4.20
CA ILE A 156 -7.97 20.41 4.94
C ILE A 156 -7.49 21.76 5.45
N SER A 157 -7.31 21.90 6.75
CA SER A 157 -6.84 23.15 7.34
C SER A 157 -5.34 23.34 7.14
N ALA A 158 -4.92 24.58 6.93
CA ALA A 158 -3.51 24.94 6.99
C ALA A 158 -2.99 24.70 8.42
N SER A 159 -1.95 23.89 8.54
CA SER A 159 -1.29 23.68 9.85
C SER A 159 -0.06 24.56 9.95
N SER A 160 0.02 25.34 11.00
CA SER A 160 1.20 26.15 11.32
C SER A 160 2.23 25.42 12.18
N THR A 161 1.80 24.33 12.84
CA THR A 161 2.64 23.54 13.75
C THR A 161 2.43 22.06 13.47
N TRP A 162 3.51 21.41 13.09
CA TRP A 162 3.56 19.96 12.92
C TRP A 162 4.32 19.39 14.11
N ALA A 163 3.62 18.65 14.97
CA ALA A 163 4.27 17.94 16.07
C ALA A 163 5.39 17.06 15.51
N THR A 164 6.56 17.12 16.14
CA THR A 164 7.70 16.27 15.76
C THR A 164 7.44 14.88 16.29
N LEU A 165 7.42 13.88 15.41
CA LEU A 165 7.30 12.49 15.83
C LEU A 165 8.63 12.02 16.46
N HIS A 166 8.53 11.36 17.61
CA HIS A 166 9.66 10.72 18.26
C HIS A 166 9.84 9.32 17.67
N LEU A 167 10.61 9.23 16.60
CA LEU A 167 10.98 7.98 15.97
C LEU A 167 12.30 7.46 16.55
N PRO A 168 12.52 6.12 16.57
CA PRO A 168 13.75 5.55 17.05
C PRO A 168 14.96 6.06 16.25
N ASN A 169 16.02 6.47 16.94
CA ASN A 169 17.26 6.92 16.32
C ASN A 169 18.20 5.76 15.95
N HIS A 170 17.88 4.55 16.36
CA HIS A 170 18.66 3.34 16.15
C HIS A 170 17.78 2.24 15.55
N LEU A 171 18.33 1.51 14.60
CA LEU A 171 17.71 0.31 14.05
C LEU A 171 17.92 -0.84 15.03
N SER A 172 16.84 -1.36 15.61
CA SER A 172 16.87 -2.63 16.34
C SER A 172 16.42 -3.75 15.40
N THR A 173 17.09 -4.89 15.45
CA THR A 173 16.72 -6.08 14.66
C THR A 173 15.31 -6.57 14.97
N ASN A 174 14.81 -6.34 16.19
CA ASN A 174 13.43 -6.67 16.56
C ASN A 174 12.37 -5.84 15.82
N ILE A 175 12.67 -4.59 15.47
CA ILE A 175 11.74 -3.70 14.76
C ILE A 175 11.46 -4.22 13.34
N LEU A 176 12.48 -4.76 12.66
CA LEU A 176 12.32 -5.33 11.33
C LEU A 176 11.42 -6.59 11.33
N GLY A 177 11.36 -7.31 12.45
CA GLY A 177 10.50 -8.48 12.61
C GLY A 177 9.01 -8.16 12.65
N SER A 178 8.62 -6.91 12.89
CA SER A 178 7.21 -6.44 12.87
C SER A 178 6.72 -6.02 11.48
N ARG A 179 7.60 -5.99 10.47
CA ARG A 179 7.20 -5.65 9.09
C ARG A 179 6.30 -6.72 8.49
N PRO A 180 5.12 -6.32 7.97
CA PRO A 180 4.18 -7.28 7.39
C PRO A 180 4.72 -8.01 6.16
N ASP A 181 5.55 -7.37 5.33
CA ASP A 181 6.18 -7.97 4.15
C ASP A 181 7.17 -9.09 4.51
N ILE A 182 7.96 -8.92 5.57
CA ILE A 182 8.86 -9.97 6.09
C ILE A 182 8.04 -11.12 6.70
N ALA A 183 6.98 -10.79 7.43
CA ALA A 183 6.09 -11.80 8.00
C ALA A 183 5.38 -12.61 6.89
N ALA A 184 4.92 -11.95 5.81
CA ALA A 184 4.33 -12.61 4.64
C ALA A 184 5.33 -13.58 3.98
N ALA A 185 6.56 -13.13 3.76
CA ALA A 185 7.60 -13.97 3.18
C ALA A 185 7.90 -15.20 4.05
N ARG A 186 7.82 -15.11 5.37
CA ARG A 186 7.94 -16.25 6.30
C ARG A 186 6.79 -17.25 6.15
N GLU A 187 5.56 -16.75 6.03
CA GLU A 187 4.38 -17.60 5.80
C GLU A 187 4.48 -18.33 4.46
N TYR A 188 5.04 -17.70 3.41
CA TYR A 188 5.30 -18.38 2.13
C TYR A 188 6.33 -19.52 2.25
N ILE A 189 7.38 -19.38 3.06
CA ILE A 189 8.30 -20.49 3.37
C ILE A 189 7.55 -21.62 4.06
N THR A 190 6.72 -21.30 5.05
CA THR A 190 5.90 -22.30 5.76
C THR A 190 4.97 -23.02 4.80
N ALA A 191 4.27 -22.30 3.93
CA ALA A 191 3.40 -22.88 2.91
C ALA A 191 4.16 -23.81 1.95
N ALA A 192 5.31 -23.35 1.43
CA ALA A 192 6.15 -24.16 0.53
C ALA A 192 6.71 -25.40 1.22
N SER A 193 7.08 -25.32 2.50
CA SER A 193 7.51 -26.47 3.30
C SER A 193 6.40 -27.50 3.46
N GLU A 194 5.16 -27.07 3.69
CA GLU A 194 3.99 -27.95 3.76
C GLU A 194 3.68 -28.60 2.39
N GLN A 195 3.87 -27.88 1.27
CA GLN A 195 3.78 -28.47 -0.09
C GLN A 195 4.81 -29.60 -0.30
N VAL A 196 6.05 -29.41 0.17
CA VAL A 196 7.06 -30.47 0.13
C VAL A 196 6.63 -31.70 0.95
N LYS A 197 6.02 -31.48 2.15
CA LYS A 197 5.48 -32.59 2.97
C LYS A 197 4.35 -33.30 2.25
N SER A 198 3.41 -32.57 1.63
CA SER A 198 2.33 -33.15 0.83
C SER A 198 2.87 -33.99 -0.32
N ALA A 199 3.86 -33.48 -1.08
CA ALA A 199 4.50 -34.23 -2.18
C ALA A 199 5.25 -35.46 -1.71
N ARG A 200 5.87 -35.44 -0.52
CA ARG A 200 6.48 -36.65 0.09
C ARG A 200 5.42 -37.67 0.49
N ALA A 201 4.26 -37.21 0.99
CA ALA A 201 3.20 -38.14 1.38
C ALA A 201 2.58 -38.87 0.18
N GLU A 202 2.69 -38.36 -1.05
CA GLU A 202 2.25 -39.03 -2.27
C GLU A 202 3.03 -40.32 -2.62
N PHE A 203 4.17 -40.55 -2.01
CA PHE A 203 4.92 -41.80 -2.18
C PHE A 203 4.33 -42.98 -1.39
N TYR A 204 3.45 -42.72 -0.44
CA TYR A 204 2.82 -43.71 0.41
C TYR A 204 1.46 -44.15 -0.16
N PRO A 205 0.99 -45.39 0.23
CA PRO A 205 -0.30 -45.88 -0.20
C PRO A 205 -1.45 -44.93 0.20
N ASP A 206 -2.36 -44.63 -0.73
CA ASP A 206 -3.57 -43.85 -0.47
C ASP A 206 -4.73 -44.79 -0.09
N LEU A 207 -5.42 -44.51 1.02
CA LEU A 207 -6.59 -45.27 1.46
C LEU A 207 -7.83 -44.42 1.28
N ASN A 208 -8.76 -44.89 0.44
CA ASN A 208 -10.04 -44.26 0.21
C ASN A 208 -11.17 -45.19 0.66
N LEU A 209 -12.11 -44.62 1.40
CA LEU A 209 -13.36 -45.29 1.81
C LEU A 209 -14.51 -44.63 1.10
N SER A 210 -15.20 -45.39 0.22
CA SER A 210 -16.37 -44.89 -0.50
C SER A 210 -17.61 -45.60 0.04
N LEU A 211 -18.59 -44.79 0.43
CA LEU A 211 -19.94 -45.21 0.74
C LEU A 211 -20.83 -44.81 -0.43
N PHE A 212 -21.61 -45.74 -0.95
CA PHE A 212 -22.54 -45.44 -2.02
C PHE A 212 -23.91 -46.04 -1.71
N THR A 213 -24.94 -45.33 -2.09
CA THR A 213 -26.32 -45.81 -2.12
C THR A 213 -26.96 -45.38 -3.41
N GLY A 214 -27.73 -46.26 -4.03
CA GLY A 214 -28.37 -45.99 -5.29
C GLY A 214 -29.68 -46.78 -5.46
N LEU A 215 -30.46 -46.31 -6.40
CA LEU A 215 -31.67 -46.97 -6.90
C LEU A 215 -31.42 -47.24 -8.39
N GLN A 216 -31.44 -48.51 -8.77
CA GLN A 216 -31.41 -48.94 -10.16
C GLN A 216 -32.81 -49.29 -10.59
N ILE A 217 -33.36 -48.56 -11.52
CA ILE A 217 -34.73 -48.71 -11.99
C ILE A 217 -34.65 -49.27 -13.42
N ILE A 218 -35.17 -50.47 -13.61
CA ILE A 218 -35.22 -51.14 -14.92
C ILE A 218 -36.70 -51.23 -15.33
N GLY A 219 -37.13 -50.34 -16.23
CA GLY A 219 -38.49 -50.25 -16.67
C GLY A 219 -39.47 -49.52 -15.74
N LEU A 220 -40.68 -49.19 -16.23
CA LEU A 220 -41.65 -48.38 -15.46
C LEU A 220 -42.28 -49.09 -14.27
N ASP A 221 -42.29 -50.43 -14.26
CA ASP A 221 -42.89 -51.22 -13.20
C ASP A 221 -42.02 -51.25 -11.89
N ASP A 222 -40.73 -51.08 -11.99
CA ASP A 222 -39.81 -51.06 -10.85
C ASP A 222 -39.81 -49.74 -10.06
N ILE A 223 -40.33 -48.65 -10.66
CA ILE A 223 -40.47 -47.36 -9.99
C ILE A 223 -41.38 -47.46 -8.76
N LEU A 224 -42.39 -48.30 -8.82
CA LEU A 224 -43.39 -48.47 -7.75
C LEU A 224 -42.97 -49.47 -6.68
N ARG A 225 -41.95 -50.32 -6.92
CA ARG A 225 -41.55 -51.40 -6.01
C ARG A 225 -40.31 -51.14 -5.16
N PHE A 226 -39.55 -50.07 -5.43
CA PHE A 226 -38.27 -49.78 -4.72
C PHE A 226 -37.34 -51.00 -4.59
N SER A 227 -37.40 -51.95 -5.54
CA SER A 227 -36.72 -53.23 -5.47
C SER A 227 -35.22 -53.15 -5.85
N GLY A 228 -34.80 -52.07 -6.53
CA GLY A 228 -33.42 -51.87 -7.00
C GLY A 228 -32.49 -51.14 -6.03
N LYS A 229 -32.65 -51.29 -4.70
CA LYS A 229 -31.78 -50.65 -3.72
C LYS A 229 -30.38 -51.23 -3.76
N ASN A 230 -29.40 -50.41 -4.03
CA ASN A 230 -27.98 -50.78 -4.04
C ASN A 230 -27.26 -49.90 -2.99
N MET A 231 -26.67 -50.51 -1.98
CA MET A 231 -25.91 -49.82 -0.94
C MET A 231 -24.65 -50.62 -0.62
N GLY A 232 -23.56 -49.93 -0.50
CA GLY A 232 -22.29 -50.61 -0.20
C GLY A 232 -21.22 -49.71 0.33
N ILE A 233 -20.24 -50.32 0.97
CA ILE A 233 -18.99 -49.71 1.43
C ILE A 233 -17.87 -50.28 0.59
N ARG A 234 -17.04 -49.44 -0.02
CA ARG A 234 -15.92 -49.86 -0.89
C ARG A 234 -14.64 -49.24 -0.34
N PRO A 235 -13.84 -49.99 0.42
CA PRO A 235 -12.47 -49.61 0.72
C PRO A 235 -11.62 -49.78 -0.54
N ALA A 236 -10.74 -48.80 -0.84
CA ALA A 236 -9.79 -48.86 -1.94
C ALA A 236 -8.41 -48.44 -1.45
N ILE A 237 -7.39 -49.21 -1.83
CA ILE A 237 -5.99 -48.90 -1.57
C ILE A 237 -5.31 -48.66 -2.92
N THR A 238 -4.69 -47.52 -3.08
CA THR A 238 -3.93 -47.14 -4.27
C THR A 238 -2.45 -47.08 -3.94
N LEU A 239 -1.65 -47.91 -4.61
CA LEU A 239 -0.19 -47.95 -4.45
C LEU A 239 0.51 -47.40 -5.70
N PRO A 240 1.34 -46.36 -5.58
CA PRO A 240 2.04 -45.74 -6.74
C PRO A 240 3.31 -46.50 -7.16
N LEU A 241 3.18 -47.77 -7.52
CA LEU A 241 4.33 -48.64 -7.80
C LEU A 241 5.17 -48.23 -9.05
N PHE A 242 4.52 -47.66 -10.09
CA PHE A 242 5.14 -47.36 -11.37
C PHE A 242 5.29 -45.86 -11.66
N SER A 243 4.90 -45.00 -10.71
CA SER A 243 4.91 -43.54 -10.84
C SER A 243 6.11 -42.86 -10.17
N SER A 244 7.13 -43.64 -9.78
CA SER A 244 8.29 -43.11 -9.03
C SER A 244 9.02 -41.97 -9.74
N VAL A 245 9.16 -42.01 -11.07
CA VAL A 245 9.81 -40.95 -11.86
C VAL A 245 8.99 -39.64 -11.78
N GLN A 246 7.67 -39.73 -11.94
CA GLN A 246 6.76 -38.60 -11.87
C GLN A 246 6.71 -38.01 -10.46
N LEU A 247 6.60 -38.82 -9.42
CA LEU A 247 6.59 -38.39 -8.02
C LEU A 247 7.92 -37.74 -7.62
N ASN A 248 9.05 -38.29 -8.05
CA ASN A 248 10.34 -37.64 -7.82
C ASN A 248 10.47 -36.30 -8.54
N ALA A 249 9.97 -36.17 -9.76
CA ALA A 249 9.95 -34.90 -10.48
C ALA A 249 9.08 -33.87 -9.74
N LYS A 250 7.87 -34.26 -9.28
CA LYS A 250 6.99 -33.42 -8.48
C LYS A 250 7.63 -32.96 -7.17
N LEU A 251 8.26 -33.89 -6.44
CA LEU A 251 8.98 -33.57 -5.21
C LEU A 251 10.10 -32.55 -5.45
N ARG A 252 10.92 -32.73 -6.50
CA ARG A 252 11.98 -31.79 -6.87
C ARG A 252 11.43 -30.41 -7.21
N ILE A 253 10.29 -30.33 -7.90
CA ILE A 253 9.61 -29.05 -8.16
C ILE A 253 9.24 -28.37 -6.86
N GLN A 254 8.62 -29.09 -5.90
CA GLN A 254 8.24 -28.50 -4.62
C GLN A 254 9.45 -28.07 -3.77
N GLN A 255 10.55 -28.82 -3.83
CA GLN A 255 11.81 -28.44 -3.18
C GLN A 255 12.40 -27.16 -3.80
N ALA A 256 12.43 -27.06 -5.13
CA ALA A 256 12.88 -25.84 -5.81
C ALA A 256 11.99 -24.62 -5.49
N GLN A 257 10.69 -24.83 -5.32
CA GLN A 257 9.76 -23.77 -4.89
C GLN A 257 10.05 -23.33 -3.44
N LEU A 258 10.38 -24.26 -2.55
CA LEU A 258 10.81 -23.93 -1.18
C LEU A 258 12.12 -23.12 -1.19
N ASP A 259 13.12 -23.54 -1.98
CA ASP A 259 14.38 -22.82 -2.13
C ASP A 259 14.15 -21.39 -2.67
N THR A 260 13.23 -21.24 -3.63
CA THR A 260 12.80 -19.93 -4.15
C THR A 260 12.15 -19.09 -3.08
N ALA A 261 11.27 -19.65 -2.24
CA ALA A 261 10.64 -18.93 -1.14
C ALA A 261 11.67 -18.45 -0.09
N ILE A 262 12.66 -19.30 0.23
CA ILE A 262 13.76 -18.93 1.13
C ILE A 262 14.61 -17.80 0.54
N ALA A 263 14.95 -17.87 -0.75
CA ALA A 263 15.71 -16.84 -1.43
C ALA A 263 14.95 -15.51 -1.45
N GLN A 264 13.63 -15.55 -1.70
CA GLN A 264 12.77 -14.37 -1.68
C GLN A 264 12.66 -13.76 -0.27
N TYR A 265 12.54 -14.58 0.78
CA TYR A 265 12.58 -14.10 2.16
C TYR A 265 13.89 -13.38 2.48
N ASN A 266 15.04 -13.98 2.14
CA ASN A 266 16.34 -13.35 2.35
C ASN A 266 16.44 -12.01 1.61
N LYS A 267 16.01 -11.96 0.35
CA LYS A 267 15.95 -10.73 -0.44
C LYS A 267 15.09 -9.66 0.26
N THR A 268 13.88 -10.00 0.69
CA THR A 268 12.96 -9.08 1.39
C THR A 268 13.60 -8.53 2.67
N VAL A 269 14.29 -9.36 3.45
CA VAL A 269 14.99 -8.92 4.66
C VAL A 269 16.10 -7.95 4.35
N PHE A 270 16.96 -8.22 3.35
CA PHE A 270 18.04 -7.29 2.97
C PHE A 270 17.52 -5.98 2.39
N GLU A 271 16.46 -6.03 1.59
CA GLU A 271 15.81 -4.83 1.07
C GLU A 271 15.20 -3.99 2.20
N ALA A 272 14.57 -4.62 3.19
CA ALA A 272 14.02 -3.96 4.36
C ALA A 272 15.09 -3.27 5.21
N ILE A 273 16.24 -3.93 5.42
CA ILE A 273 17.40 -3.34 6.14
C ILE A 273 17.92 -2.11 5.39
N SER A 274 18.10 -2.24 4.08
CA SER A 274 18.60 -1.16 3.22
C SER A 274 17.63 0.02 3.21
N ASP A 275 16.33 -0.24 3.04
CA ASP A 275 15.28 0.77 3.06
C ASP A 275 15.26 1.51 4.40
N ALA A 276 15.21 0.80 5.53
CA ALA A 276 15.19 1.40 6.85
C ALA A 276 16.44 2.28 7.11
N ALA A 277 17.62 1.83 6.67
CA ALA A 277 18.85 2.61 6.79
C ALA A 277 18.80 3.89 5.95
N GLN A 278 18.29 3.82 4.73
CA GLN A 278 18.12 4.98 3.84
C GLN A 278 17.11 5.97 4.43
N GLN A 279 15.94 5.49 4.89
CA GLN A 279 14.91 6.34 5.49
C GLN A 279 15.44 7.03 6.76
N LEU A 280 16.23 6.35 7.58
CA LEU A 280 16.83 6.94 8.78
C LEU A 280 17.85 8.04 8.42
N ALA A 281 18.69 7.82 7.41
CA ALA A 281 19.65 8.83 6.94
C ALA A 281 18.91 10.07 6.40
N GLN A 282 17.87 9.86 5.59
CA GLN A 282 17.04 10.95 5.05
C GLN A 282 16.28 11.70 6.16
N GLN A 283 15.81 11.00 7.17
CA GLN A 283 15.15 11.63 8.32
C GLN A 283 16.09 12.56 9.08
N ARG A 284 17.34 12.13 9.34
CA ARG A 284 18.37 12.98 9.98
C ARG A 284 18.68 14.23 9.15
N GLN A 285 18.83 14.05 7.84
CA GLN A 285 19.06 15.17 6.91
C GLN A 285 17.88 16.16 6.93
N MET A 286 16.64 15.65 6.84
CA MET A 286 15.44 16.50 6.82
C MET A 286 15.26 17.25 8.14
N GLN A 287 15.55 16.60 9.27
CA GLN A 287 15.50 17.23 10.58
C GLN A 287 16.52 18.38 10.72
N ALA A 288 17.75 18.18 10.24
CA ALA A 288 18.77 19.22 10.19
C ALA A 288 18.33 20.37 9.26
N GLN A 289 17.78 20.06 8.08
CA GLN A 289 17.31 21.06 7.12
C GLN A 289 16.20 21.94 7.70
N VAL A 290 15.19 21.32 8.34
CA VAL A 290 14.09 22.05 8.99
C VAL A 290 14.63 22.96 10.10
N SER A 291 15.55 22.45 10.95
CA SER A 291 16.10 23.24 12.05
C SER A 291 16.92 24.44 11.56
N GLN A 292 17.70 24.27 10.50
CA GLN A 292 18.46 25.34 9.86
C GLN A 292 17.54 26.37 9.21
N GLN A 293 16.52 25.93 8.48
CA GLN A 293 15.53 26.82 7.87
C GLN A 293 14.75 27.63 8.91
N ALA A 294 14.38 27.00 10.03
CA ALA A 294 13.72 27.70 11.14
C ALA A 294 14.62 28.81 11.73
N ARG A 295 15.95 28.56 11.83
CA ARG A 295 16.92 29.59 12.26
C ARG A 295 17.01 30.74 11.24
N ILE A 296 16.98 30.42 9.93
CA ILE A 296 16.96 31.43 8.87
C ILE A 296 15.72 32.30 9.03
N VAL A 297 14.53 31.69 9.14
CA VAL A 297 13.25 32.41 9.34
C VAL A 297 13.34 33.32 10.55
N LYS A 298 13.77 32.83 11.71
CA LYS A 298 13.93 33.61 12.93
C LYS A 298 14.82 34.83 12.74
N ASN A 299 15.98 34.66 12.07
CA ASN A 299 16.93 35.72 11.83
C ASN A 299 16.39 36.75 10.81
N GLN A 300 15.73 36.29 9.73
CA GLN A 300 15.12 37.20 8.75
C GLN A 300 13.97 38.01 9.37
N GLN A 301 13.13 37.39 10.20
CA GLN A 301 12.08 38.10 10.92
C GLN A 301 12.67 39.15 11.88
N LYS A 302 13.77 38.82 12.59
CA LYS A 302 14.47 39.79 13.45
C LYS A 302 15.03 40.96 12.65
N LEU A 303 15.64 40.70 11.48
CA LEU A 303 16.15 41.77 10.61
C LEU A 303 15.00 42.65 10.09
N ALA A 304 13.89 42.07 9.67
CA ALA A 304 12.71 42.82 9.21
C ALA A 304 12.12 43.68 10.35
N GLU A 305 12.08 43.18 11.57
CA GLU A 305 11.60 43.94 12.73
C GLU A 305 12.55 45.10 13.10
N LEU A 306 13.86 44.87 13.12
CA LEU A 306 14.87 45.92 13.35
C LEU A 306 14.78 47.03 12.25
N ALA A 307 14.59 46.66 10.99
CA ALA A 307 14.43 47.61 9.90
C ALA A 307 13.13 48.42 10.06
N ARG A 308 12.05 47.77 10.51
CA ARG A 308 10.77 48.47 10.81
C ARG A 308 10.97 49.50 11.92
N GLN A 309 11.68 49.18 13.00
CA GLN A 309 11.97 50.10 14.10
C GLN A 309 12.83 51.30 13.63
N ARG A 310 13.90 51.03 12.82
CA ARG A 310 14.70 52.11 12.22
C ARG A 310 13.94 53.03 11.30
N TYR A 311 13.04 52.47 10.47
CA TYR A 311 12.15 53.25 9.63
C TYR A 311 11.20 54.12 10.47
N GLN A 312 10.60 53.60 11.53
CA GLN A 312 9.77 54.37 12.45
C GLN A 312 10.52 55.50 13.15
N ALA A 313 11.82 55.32 13.41
CA ALA A 313 12.71 56.33 13.94
C ALA A 313 13.24 57.31 12.89
N GLY A 314 12.83 57.17 11.61
CA GLY A 314 13.28 58.04 10.52
C GLY A 314 14.72 57.77 10.05
N MET A 315 15.37 56.67 10.48
CA MET A 315 16.77 56.40 10.22
C MET A 315 17.00 55.66 8.88
N THR A 316 16.00 54.95 8.33
CA THR A 316 16.12 54.21 7.08
C THR A 316 14.93 54.42 6.17
N PRO A 317 15.11 54.29 4.83
CA PRO A 317 13.99 54.34 3.90
C PRO A 317 13.01 53.20 4.07
N GLN A 318 11.73 53.42 3.82
CA GLN A 318 10.68 52.36 3.87
C GLN A 318 10.97 51.18 2.94
N MET A 319 11.61 51.44 1.79
CA MET A 319 11.96 50.42 0.79
C MET A 319 12.91 49.33 1.32
N GLU A 320 13.87 49.71 2.16
CA GLU A 320 14.76 48.74 2.82
C GLU A 320 13.96 47.81 3.74
N THR A 321 13.04 48.39 4.50
CA THR A 321 12.13 47.60 5.38
C THR A 321 11.27 46.63 4.59
N LEU A 322 10.69 47.06 3.47
CA LEU A 322 9.86 46.23 2.59
C LEU A 322 10.70 45.05 1.98
N GLY A 323 11.94 45.35 1.58
CA GLY A 323 12.86 44.30 1.07
C GLY A 323 13.18 43.22 2.10
N LEU A 324 13.47 43.61 3.36
CA LEU A 324 13.73 42.66 4.45
C LEU A 324 12.48 41.87 4.88
N GLN A 325 11.30 42.49 4.81
CA GLN A 325 10.02 41.79 5.02
C GLN A 325 9.77 40.74 3.91
N ALA A 326 10.05 41.06 2.65
CA ALA A 326 9.94 40.09 1.54
C ALA A 326 10.89 38.91 1.73
N ALA A 327 12.14 39.16 2.18
CA ALA A 327 13.11 38.10 2.48
C ALA A 327 12.63 37.19 3.64
N ALA A 328 12.00 37.77 4.69
CA ALA A 328 11.44 36.99 5.79
C ALA A 328 10.27 36.10 5.33
N LEU A 329 9.38 36.62 4.49
CA LEU A 329 8.26 35.85 3.91
C LEU A 329 8.78 34.71 2.99
N SER A 330 9.78 34.98 2.16
CA SER A 330 10.40 33.97 1.31
C SER A 330 11.04 32.83 2.12
N ALA A 331 11.75 33.18 3.21
CA ALA A 331 12.30 32.18 4.13
C ALA A 331 11.21 31.33 4.80
N GLN A 332 10.07 31.94 5.12
CA GLN A 332 8.92 31.28 5.73
C GLN A 332 8.22 30.35 4.74
N ASP A 333 8.08 30.73 3.47
CA ASP A 333 7.57 29.85 2.40
C ASP A 333 8.38 28.58 2.28
N ALA A 334 9.72 28.68 2.25
CA ALA A 334 10.61 27.54 2.22
C ALA A 334 10.48 26.66 3.48
N LEU A 335 10.22 27.23 4.65
CA LEU A 335 10.03 26.46 5.88
C LEU A 335 8.76 25.59 5.82
N TYR A 336 7.65 26.11 5.29
CA TYR A 336 6.43 25.32 5.14
C TYR A 336 6.61 24.16 4.14
N ALA A 337 7.34 24.39 3.05
CA ALA A 337 7.70 23.31 2.13
C ALA A 337 8.52 22.20 2.84
N ASN A 338 9.49 22.59 3.67
CA ASN A 338 10.31 21.67 4.44
C ASN A 338 9.50 20.89 5.51
N TYR A 339 8.50 21.51 6.12
CA TYR A 339 7.62 20.83 7.06
C TYR A 339 6.82 19.70 6.40
N ALA A 340 6.25 19.95 5.21
CA ALA A 340 5.54 18.91 4.47
C ALA A 340 6.46 17.75 4.10
N ALA A 341 7.67 18.05 3.59
CA ALA A 341 8.65 17.06 3.23
C ALA A 341 9.10 16.23 4.46
N ARG A 342 9.29 16.87 5.61
CA ARG A 342 9.60 16.19 6.88
C ARG A 342 8.47 15.23 7.27
N ARG A 343 7.20 15.65 7.20
CA ARG A 343 6.06 14.81 7.57
C ARG A 343 5.95 13.56 6.71
N LEU A 344 6.13 13.73 5.39
CA LEU A 344 6.19 12.58 4.48
C LEU A 344 7.36 11.64 4.83
N GLN A 345 8.53 12.20 5.16
CA GLN A 345 9.71 11.41 5.53
C GLN A 345 9.51 10.65 6.84
N GLU A 346 8.85 11.26 7.84
CA GLU A 346 8.45 10.61 9.09
C GLU A 346 7.52 9.42 8.83
N ALA A 347 6.53 9.58 7.94
CA ALA A 347 5.63 8.50 7.56
C ALA A 347 6.36 7.36 6.82
N ARG A 348 7.29 7.68 5.92
CA ARG A 348 8.12 6.69 5.23
C ARG A 348 9.03 5.91 6.19
N LEU A 349 9.65 6.60 7.14
CA LEU A 349 10.47 5.95 8.16
C LEU A 349 9.62 5.03 9.05
N ALA A 350 8.45 5.47 9.51
CA ALA A 350 7.53 4.64 10.28
C ALA A 350 7.16 3.35 9.51
N ASN A 351 6.78 3.49 8.23
CA ASN A 351 6.46 2.36 7.37
C ASN A 351 7.67 1.42 7.19
N SER A 352 8.87 1.96 6.96
CA SER A 352 10.09 1.15 6.80
C SER A 352 10.49 0.39 8.06
N LEU A 353 10.04 0.85 9.23
CA LEU A 353 10.23 0.20 10.53
C LEU A 353 9.07 -0.75 10.89
N GLY A 354 8.03 -0.86 10.06
CA GLY A 354 6.83 -1.65 10.37
C GLY A 354 6.00 -1.08 11.51
N ILE A 355 6.11 0.23 11.78
CA ILE A 355 5.35 0.93 12.82
C ILE A 355 4.13 1.56 12.15
N GLU A 356 2.94 1.34 12.68
CA GLU A 356 1.75 1.98 12.18
C GLU A 356 1.76 3.49 12.52
N PHE A 357 1.68 4.33 11.49
CA PHE A 357 1.77 5.78 11.64
C PHE A 357 0.64 6.35 12.51
N SER A 358 -0.56 5.78 12.46
CA SER A 358 -1.70 6.15 13.29
C SER A 358 -1.40 5.97 14.79
N ALA A 359 -0.77 4.87 15.17
CA ALA A 359 -0.40 4.58 16.56
C ALA A 359 0.59 5.62 17.14
N ILE A 360 1.42 6.23 16.28
CA ILE A 360 2.37 7.27 16.72
C ILE A 360 1.66 8.61 16.97
N VAL A 361 0.63 8.91 16.16
CA VAL A 361 -0.14 10.16 16.28
C VAL A 361 -1.04 10.13 17.51
N ASP A 362 -1.64 8.99 17.81
CA ASP A 362 -2.55 8.82 18.95
C ASP A 362 -1.83 8.77 20.30
N SER A 363 -0.51 8.56 20.32
CA SER A 363 0.31 8.53 21.54
C SER A 363 0.81 9.91 22.00
N GLN A 364 0.48 10.99 21.30
CA GLN A 364 0.85 12.39 21.60
C GLN A 364 -0.36 13.23 22.00
#